data_e23b8df2db3f0f7bf1f1bc0699bd1a61
#
_entry.id   e23b8df2db3f0f7bf1f1bc0699bd1a61
#
_cell.length_a   1.000
_cell.length_b   1.000
_cell.length_c   1.000
_cell.angle_alpha   90.00
_cell.angle_beta   90.00
_cell.angle_gamma   90.00
#
_symmetry.space_group_name_H-M   'P 1'
#
loop_
_entity.id
_entity.type
_entity.pdbx_description
1 polymer ?
#
loop_
_entity_poly.entity_id
_entity_poly.type
_entity_poly.pdbx_seq_one_letter_code
_entity_poly.pdbx_strand_id
1 'polypeptide(L)'
;MIISKTPYRISFFGGGSDYPQWYNKFGGTVLSATIDKHIYISCRFLPGFFEHKYRIVWSKIENVNNLNQIQHSAVRNLLKYLKIKNGLEIHYDGDLPARSGMGSSSSFVVGLAKVLYEIKNINLSKLELTKRIIFFEQKIMSEIVGSQDQTAAVFGGFNKIIFKKNNLIKVKSVNSKNNINELNKNLVLIYTGINRTAHKIASTYVKKLSTTKKSYINNIISHVNEGEKLLKTGKIDEFGKLLHSAWLEKKSLSKSVTNKKINELYDHAIKSGALGGKLLGAGGGGFLLMYMKNKSRKRFFSSNKKVVNIPFNFTDIGSKIIFNNLKK
;
A
#
# COMPACT_ATOMS: atom_id res chain seq x y z
N MET A 1 18.77 13.26 14.97
CA MET A 1 17.79 12.20 14.62
C MET A 1 16.81 12.76 13.63
N ILE A 2 16.38 11.97 12.66
CA ILE A 2 15.31 12.31 11.71
C ILE A 2 14.22 11.25 11.83
N ILE A 3 12.95 11.65 11.77
CA ILE A 3 11.82 10.72 11.79
C ILE A 3 10.90 11.03 10.60
N SER A 4 10.62 10.02 9.80
CA SER A 4 9.56 10.08 8.79
C SER A 4 8.30 9.39 9.27
N LYS A 5 7.15 9.87 8.77
CA LYS A 5 5.81 9.29 8.95
C LYS A 5 5.20 9.07 7.58
N THR A 6 4.88 7.83 7.24
CA THR A 6 4.42 7.40 5.91
C THR A 6 3.14 6.61 6.02
N PRO A 7 2.03 7.00 5.34
CA PRO A 7 0.75 6.32 5.48
C PRO A 7 0.70 4.98 4.75
N TYR A 8 -0.12 4.06 5.26
CA TYR A 8 -0.63 2.91 4.50
C TYR A 8 -1.72 3.36 3.52
N ARG A 9 -2.05 2.48 2.56
CA ARG A 9 -3.08 2.75 1.55
C ARG A 9 -4.09 1.62 1.40
N ILE A 10 -5.33 2.01 1.08
CA ILE A 10 -6.39 1.15 0.57
C ILE A 10 -6.44 1.31 -0.95
N SER A 11 -6.39 0.20 -1.70
CA SER A 11 -6.59 0.14 -3.15
C SER A 11 -8.00 -0.32 -3.45
N PHE A 12 -8.87 0.58 -3.90
CA PHE A 12 -10.26 0.26 -4.20
C PHE A 12 -10.38 -0.48 -5.54
N PHE A 13 -9.95 0.16 -6.61
CA PHE A 13 -10.10 -0.34 -7.99
C PHE A 13 -8.82 -0.17 -8.79
N GLY A 14 -8.69 -0.90 -9.89
CA GLY A 14 -7.62 -0.72 -10.87
C GLY A 14 -6.32 -1.48 -10.57
N GLY A 15 -6.18 -2.11 -9.38
CA GLY A 15 -4.96 -2.84 -9.04
C GLY A 15 -4.67 -3.97 -10.03
N GLY A 16 -3.46 -4.00 -10.56
CA GLY A 16 -3.05 -4.84 -11.70
C GLY A 16 -2.73 -4.01 -12.94
N SER A 17 -3.49 -2.92 -13.20
CA SER A 17 -3.20 -2.01 -14.30
C SER A 17 -1.99 -1.09 -14.02
N ASP A 18 -1.53 -1.04 -12.78
CA ASP A 18 -0.39 -0.28 -12.28
C ASP A 18 0.97 -0.99 -12.43
N TYR A 19 1.01 -2.18 -13.04
CA TYR A 19 2.24 -2.88 -13.37
C TYR A 19 2.84 -2.38 -14.69
N PRO A 20 4.19 -2.21 -14.80
CA PRO A 20 4.86 -1.77 -16.02
C PRO A 20 4.56 -2.65 -17.25
N GLN A 21 4.39 -3.97 -17.03
CA GLN A 21 4.02 -4.94 -18.07
C GLN A 21 2.69 -4.62 -18.75
N TRP A 22 1.81 -3.91 -18.06
CA TRP A 22 0.54 -3.45 -18.60
C TRP A 22 0.60 -1.99 -19.03
N TYR A 23 0.89 -1.04 -18.10
CA TYR A 23 0.69 0.37 -18.38
C TYR A 23 1.62 0.95 -19.44
N ASN A 24 2.77 0.33 -19.68
CA ASN A 24 3.65 0.74 -20.78
C ASN A 24 3.07 0.47 -22.17
N LYS A 25 2.11 -0.47 -22.27
CA LYS A 25 1.43 -0.81 -23.53
C LYS A 25 0.08 -0.11 -23.66
N PHE A 26 -0.72 -0.12 -22.60
CA PHE A 26 -2.14 0.23 -22.67
C PHE A 26 -2.52 1.41 -21.77
N GLY A 27 -1.59 1.89 -20.94
CA GLY A 27 -1.93 2.78 -19.84
C GLY A 27 -2.57 2.03 -18.67
N GLY A 28 -2.55 2.64 -17.50
CA GLY A 28 -3.14 2.07 -16.28
C GLY A 28 -3.78 3.16 -15.44
N THR A 29 -4.73 2.76 -14.61
CA THR A 29 -5.33 3.68 -13.64
C THR A 29 -5.80 2.94 -12.41
N VAL A 30 -5.66 3.57 -11.25
CA VAL A 30 -6.13 3.04 -9.97
C VAL A 30 -6.87 4.11 -9.18
N LEU A 31 -7.80 3.65 -8.33
CA LEU A 31 -8.47 4.48 -7.33
C LEU A 31 -8.02 3.99 -5.95
N SER A 32 -7.36 4.85 -5.19
CA SER A 32 -6.80 4.50 -3.88
C SER A 32 -6.86 5.66 -2.91
N ALA A 33 -6.84 5.35 -1.62
CA ALA A 33 -6.78 6.34 -0.57
C ALA A 33 -5.75 5.94 0.50
N THR A 34 -5.07 6.92 1.08
CA THR A 34 -4.25 6.71 2.26
C THR A 34 -5.08 6.81 3.54
N ILE A 35 -4.63 6.12 4.59
CA ILE A 35 -5.33 6.04 5.88
C ILE A 35 -4.43 6.53 7.02
N ASP A 36 -5.04 6.82 8.17
CA ASP A 36 -4.41 7.28 9.41
C ASP A 36 -3.64 6.18 10.18
N LYS A 37 -3.19 5.16 9.46
CA LYS A 37 -2.23 4.17 9.92
C LYS A 37 -0.93 4.39 9.18
N HIS A 38 0.18 4.33 9.91
CA HIS A 38 1.46 4.82 9.40
C HIS A 38 2.61 3.86 9.69
N ILE A 39 3.64 4.01 8.90
CA ILE A 39 4.99 3.52 9.18
C ILE A 39 5.81 4.71 9.64
N TYR A 40 6.58 4.51 10.69
CA TYR A 40 7.56 5.45 11.21
C TYR A 40 8.95 4.88 11.00
N ILE A 41 9.83 5.69 10.43
CA ILE A 41 11.25 5.37 10.32
C ILE A 41 12.02 6.43 11.09
N SER A 42 12.69 6.04 12.17
CA SER A 42 13.65 6.91 12.83
C SER A 42 15.08 6.53 12.42
N CYS A 43 15.90 7.54 12.20
CA CYS A 43 17.29 7.36 11.80
C CYS A 43 18.18 8.41 12.46
N ARG A 44 19.35 7.96 12.94
CA ARG A 44 20.40 8.86 13.43
C ARG A 44 21.75 8.39 12.95
N PHE A 45 22.73 9.30 12.97
CA PHE A 45 24.12 8.89 12.87
C PHE A 45 24.51 8.09 14.11
N LEU A 46 25.20 6.98 13.90
CA LEU A 46 25.72 6.17 14.99
C LEU A 46 27.15 6.63 15.28
N PRO A 47 27.40 7.12 16.51
CA PRO A 47 28.75 7.56 16.90
C PRO A 47 29.78 6.44 16.84
N GLY A 48 31.06 6.79 16.55
CA GLY A 48 32.13 5.81 16.31
C GLY A 48 32.61 5.04 17.55
N PHE A 49 32.08 5.35 18.74
CA PHE A 49 32.42 4.59 19.97
C PHE A 49 31.56 3.33 20.15
N PHE A 50 30.54 3.08 19.29
CA PHE A 50 29.84 1.81 19.27
C PHE A 50 30.67 0.74 18.56
N GLU A 51 30.56 -0.51 19.00
CA GLU A 51 31.28 -1.66 18.42
C GLU A 51 30.78 -2.02 17.00
N HIS A 52 29.67 -1.47 16.56
CA HIS A 52 29.07 -1.70 15.26
C HIS A 52 28.81 -0.38 14.53
N LYS A 53 28.90 -0.42 13.21
CA LYS A 53 28.68 0.74 12.34
C LYS A 53 27.20 0.95 11.97
N TYR A 54 26.45 -0.14 11.88
CA TYR A 54 25.02 -0.10 11.52
C TYR A 54 24.21 -0.87 12.55
N ARG A 55 23.15 -0.24 13.05
CA ARG A 55 22.13 -0.88 13.87
C ARG A 55 20.77 -0.75 13.17
N ILE A 56 20.18 -1.88 12.78
CA ILE A 56 18.91 -1.92 12.07
C ILE A 56 17.89 -2.67 12.94
N VAL A 57 16.84 -1.98 13.37
CA VAL A 57 15.80 -2.51 14.26
C VAL A 57 14.47 -2.62 13.51
N TRP A 58 14.00 -3.85 13.40
CA TRP A 58 12.72 -4.21 12.77
C TRP A 58 12.11 -5.39 13.55
N SER A 59 11.62 -6.49 12.93
CA SER A 59 11.29 -7.73 13.66
C SER A 59 12.52 -8.46 14.21
N LYS A 60 13.72 -7.97 13.90
CA LYS A 60 15.03 -8.40 14.38
C LYS A 60 15.87 -7.18 14.69
N ILE A 61 16.94 -7.38 15.47
CA ILE A 61 17.97 -6.38 15.69
C ILE A 61 19.22 -6.87 14.97
N GLU A 62 19.77 -6.04 14.09
CA GLU A 62 20.98 -6.30 13.35
C GLU A 62 22.05 -5.28 13.77
N ASN A 63 23.15 -5.71 14.38
CA ASN A 63 24.33 -4.90 14.69
C ASN A 63 25.47 -5.40 13.79
N VAL A 64 25.90 -4.59 12.82
CA VAL A 64 26.86 -5.00 11.81
C VAL A 64 27.82 -3.88 11.44
N ASN A 65 29.02 -4.24 10.96
CA ASN A 65 30.06 -3.28 10.59
C ASN A 65 30.11 -3.00 9.08
N ASN A 66 29.50 -3.87 8.25
CA ASN A 66 29.51 -3.74 6.81
C ASN A 66 28.10 -3.76 6.24
N LEU A 67 27.84 -2.90 5.23
CA LEU A 67 26.54 -2.85 4.52
C LEU A 67 26.11 -4.21 3.96
N ASN A 68 27.06 -5.05 3.52
CA ASN A 68 26.74 -6.37 2.97
C ASN A 68 26.16 -7.33 4.00
N GLN A 69 26.45 -7.13 5.29
CA GLN A 69 25.96 -7.96 6.39
C GLN A 69 24.51 -7.63 6.79
N ILE A 70 23.99 -6.46 6.38
CA ILE A 70 22.61 -6.09 6.67
C ILE A 70 21.65 -7.08 5.99
N GLN A 71 20.87 -7.82 6.78
CA GLN A 71 19.92 -8.82 6.28
C GLN A 71 18.68 -8.15 5.65
N HIS A 72 18.22 -7.02 6.21
CA HIS A 72 17.07 -6.30 5.65
C HIS A 72 17.40 -5.75 4.26
N SER A 73 16.93 -6.43 3.22
CA SER A 73 17.30 -6.19 1.81
C SER A 73 17.04 -4.75 1.35
N ALA A 74 15.88 -4.18 1.68
CA ALA A 74 15.55 -2.81 1.27
C ALA A 74 16.48 -1.77 1.93
N VAL A 75 16.81 -1.94 3.22
CA VAL A 75 17.79 -1.06 3.92
C VAL A 75 19.15 -1.16 3.24
N ARG A 76 19.68 -2.37 3.12
CA ARG A 76 20.98 -2.62 2.49
C ARG A 76 21.08 -2.01 1.10
N ASN A 77 20.11 -2.28 0.24
CA ASN A 77 20.13 -1.83 -1.14
C ASN A 77 19.92 -0.32 -1.26
N LEU A 78 19.10 0.29 -0.41
CA LEU A 78 18.87 1.74 -0.47
C LEU A 78 20.09 2.53 0.03
N LEU A 79 20.77 2.07 1.09
CA LEU A 79 22.02 2.65 1.57
C LEU A 79 23.11 2.58 0.48
N LYS A 80 23.24 1.43 -0.21
CA LYS A 80 24.15 1.27 -1.36
C LYS A 80 23.78 2.20 -2.51
N TYR A 81 22.54 2.19 -2.92
CA TYR A 81 22.03 3.00 -4.04
C TYR A 81 22.26 4.49 -3.82
N LEU A 82 22.05 4.97 -2.59
CA LEU A 82 22.28 6.36 -2.21
C LEU A 82 23.72 6.65 -1.81
N LYS A 83 24.62 5.65 -1.82
CA LYS A 83 26.04 5.76 -1.46
C LYS A 83 26.24 6.35 -0.05
N ILE A 84 25.42 5.91 0.91
CA ILE A 84 25.55 6.33 2.32
C ILE A 84 26.70 5.54 2.96
N LYS A 85 27.74 6.25 3.41
CA LYS A 85 28.94 5.67 4.02
C LYS A 85 28.98 5.80 5.54
N ASN A 86 28.19 6.72 6.10
CA ASN A 86 28.11 6.98 7.53
C ASN A 86 27.46 5.82 8.27
N GLY A 87 27.93 5.58 9.51
CA GLY A 87 27.25 4.69 10.43
C GLY A 87 25.86 5.21 10.78
N LEU A 88 24.88 4.33 10.75
CA LEU A 88 23.47 4.69 10.99
C LEU A 88 22.78 3.71 11.93
N GLU A 89 21.95 4.24 12.80
CA GLU A 89 20.93 3.49 13.50
C GLU A 89 19.56 3.82 12.87
N ILE A 90 18.85 2.76 12.46
CA ILE A 90 17.54 2.86 11.77
C ILE A 90 16.55 1.97 12.49
N HIS A 91 15.43 2.54 12.94
CA HIS A 91 14.31 1.81 13.53
C HIS A 91 13.08 1.90 12.65
N TYR A 92 12.35 0.80 12.61
CA TYR A 92 11.07 0.66 11.92
C TYR A 92 9.97 0.33 12.92
N ASP A 93 8.92 1.17 12.93
CA ASP A 93 7.68 0.95 13.66
C ASP A 93 6.49 1.08 12.71
N GLY A 94 5.48 0.24 12.84
CA GLY A 94 4.31 0.25 11.98
C GLY A 94 3.02 -0.05 12.74
N ASP A 95 1.98 0.77 12.48
CA ASP A 95 0.64 0.60 13.08
C ASP A 95 -0.06 -0.69 12.62
N LEU A 96 0.36 -1.28 11.51
CA LEU A 96 -0.22 -2.50 10.94
C LEU A 96 0.86 -3.54 10.66
N PRO A 97 0.51 -4.85 10.71
CA PRO A 97 1.45 -5.91 10.41
C PRO A 97 2.05 -5.78 9.00
N ALA A 98 3.33 -6.10 8.86
CA ALA A 98 3.97 -6.21 7.56
C ALA A 98 3.29 -7.31 6.71
N ARG A 99 3.39 -7.20 5.38
CA ARG A 99 2.85 -8.19 4.43
C ARG A 99 1.33 -8.37 4.50
N SER A 100 0.62 -7.34 4.92
CA SER A 100 -0.83 -7.35 5.14
C SER A 100 -1.67 -6.84 3.96
N GLY A 101 -1.05 -6.51 2.83
CA GLY A 101 -1.76 -6.04 1.64
C GLY A 101 -2.10 -4.55 1.62
N MET A 102 -1.58 -3.79 2.59
CA MET A 102 -1.82 -2.36 2.77
C MET A 102 -0.72 -1.46 2.18
N GLY A 103 0.13 -1.99 1.29
CA GLY A 103 1.28 -1.25 0.72
C GLY A 103 2.47 -1.10 1.67
N SER A 104 2.56 -1.93 2.74
CA SER A 104 3.57 -1.79 3.78
C SER A 104 5.00 -1.78 3.28
N SER A 105 5.36 -2.62 2.30
CA SER A 105 6.72 -2.67 1.74
C SER A 105 7.11 -1.33 1.11
N SER A 106 6.28 -0.83 0.20
CA SER A 106 6.55 0.44 -0.48
C SER A 106 6.45 1.64 0.47
N SER A 107 5.52 1.63 1.44
CA SER A 107 5.46 2.68 2.48
C SER A 107 6.73 2.71 3.33
N PHE A 108 7.31 1.54 3.65
CA PHE A 108 8.61 1.44 4.31
C PHE A 108 9.72 2.04 3.46
N VAL A 109 9.82 1.64 2.18
CA VAL A 109 10.88 2.14 1.27
C VAL A 109 10.74 3.65 1.06
N VAL A 110 9.51 4.17 0.91
CA VAL A 110 9.24 5.61 0.80
C VAL A 110 9.70 6.35 2.06
N GLY A 111 9.33 5.86 3.25
CA GLY A 111 9.71 6.46 4.53
C GLY A 111 11.21 6.47 4.75
N LEU A 112 11.88 5.36 4.49
CA LEU A 112 13.33 5.24 4.60
C LEU A 112 14.04 6.16 3.59
N ALA A 113 13.62 6.15 2.33
CA ALA A 113 14.20 7.04 1.31
C ALA A 113 14.04 8.51 1.68
N LYS A 114 12.87 8.90 2.21
CA LYS A 114 12.60 10.28 2.67
C LYS A 114 13.64 10.71 3.71
N VAL A 115 13.91 9.85 4.71
CA VAL A 115 14.92 10.09 5.73
C VAL A 115 16.33 10.17 5.14
N LEU A 116 16.71 9.24 4.26
CA LEU A 116 18.04 9.19 3.68
C LEU A 116 18.31 10.36 2.70
N TYR A 117 17.31 10.81 1.96
CA TYR A 117 17.42 12.04 1.15
C TYR A 117 17.56 13.28 2.01
N GLU A 118 16.86 13.34 3.16
CA GLU A 118 17.02 14.42 4.13
C GLU A 118 18.43 14.46 4.73
N ILE A 119 19.02 13.30 5.08
CA ILE A 119 20.43 13.18 5.52
C ILE A 119 21.40 13.72 4.47
N LYS A 120 21.10 13.51 3.18
CA LYS A 120 21.92 13.99 2.07
C LYS A 120 21.65 15.45 1.68
N ASN A 121 20.74 16.14 2.35
CA ASN A 121 20.31 17.48 1.96
C ASN A 121 19.73 17.56 0.53
N ILE A 122 19.10 16.46 0.05
CA ILE A 122 18.50 16.40 -1.27
C ILE A 122 16.99 16.59 -1.12
N ASN A 123 16.49 17.72 -1.60
CA ASN A 123 15.06 17.98 -1.66
C ASN A 123 14.49 17.52 -3.00
N LEU A 124 13.49 16.64 -2.95
CA LEU A 124 12.82 16.08 -4.12
C LEU A 124 11.34 16.47 -4.11
N SER A 125 10.82 16.82 -5.28
CA SER A 125 9.38 16.91 -5.46
C SER A 125 8.72 15.55 -5.21
N LYS A 126 7.42 15.55 -4.88
CA LYS A 126 6.66 14.29 -4.70
C LYS A 126 6.79 13.37 -5.92
N LEU A 127 6.73 13.94 -7.13
CA LEU A 127 6.82 13.17 -8.36
C LEU A 127 8.20 12.55 -8.57
N GLU A 128 9.26 13.29 -8.31
CA GLU A 128 10.64 12.79 -8.41
C GLU A 128 10.90 11.68 -7.39
N LEU A 129 10.51 11.87 -6.13
CA LEU A 129 10.62 10.85 -5.11
C LEU A 129 9.89 9.58 -5.54
N THR A 130 8.63 9.71 -6.01
CA THR A 130 7.84 8.58 -6.50
C THR A 130 8.56 7.82 -7.61
N LYS A 131 9.06 8.51 -8.65
CA LYS A 131 9.78 7.88 -9.76
C LYS A 131 11.05 7.16 -9.31
N ARG A 132 11.83 7.76 -8.40
CA ARG A 132 13.04 7.15 -7.85
C ARG A 132 12.73 5.89 -7.04
N ILE A 133 11.67 5.88 -6.25
CA ILE A 133 11.28 4.71 -5.45
C ILE A 133 10.74 3.59 -6.34
N ILE A 134 9.92 3.91 -7.34
CA ILE A 134 9.46 2.92 -8.33
C ILE A 134 10.66 2.28 -9.04
N PHE A 135 11.62 3.09 -9.52
CA PHE A 135 12.85 2.59 -10.12
C PHE A 135 13.65 1.71 -9.16
N PHE A 136 13.79 2.15 -7.91
CA PHE A 136 14.51 1.41 -6.88
C PHE A 136 13.89 0.02 -6.64
N GLU A 137 12.57 -0.05 -6.37
CA GLU A 137 11.91 -1.34 -6.12
C GLU A 137 11.90 -2.24 -7.36
N GLN A 138 11.59 -1.70 -8.53
CA GLN A 138 11.42 -2.50 -9.75
C GLN A 138 12.75 -2.86 -10.45
N LYS A 139 13.78 -2.03 -10.35
CA LYS A 139 15.06 -2.23 -11.07
C LYS A 139 16.23 -2.59 -10.15
N ILE A 140 16.40 -1.91 -9.03
CA ILE A 140 17.51 -2.18 -8.10
C ILE A 140 17.20 -3.41 -7.25
N MET A 141 15.99 -3.50 -6.69
CA MET A 141 15.57 -4.66 -5.90
C MET A 141 15.00 -5.80 -6.76
N SER A 142 14.70 -5.55 -8.04
CA SER A 142 14.09 -6.51 -8.97
C SER A 142 12.77 -7.10 -8.44
N GLU A 143 12.00 -6.32 -7.69
CA GLU A 143 10.72 -6.78 -7.16
C GLU A 143 9.60 -6.71 -8.21
N ILE A 144 8.70 -7.71 -8.19
CA ILE A 144 7.49 -7.72 -9.01
C ILE A 144 6.41 -6.92 -8.27
N VAL A 145 6.45 -5.59 -8.41
CA VAL A 145 5.52 -4.65 -7.78
C VAL A 145 4.95 -3.68 -8.80
N GLY A 146 3.71 -3.25 -8.57
CA GLY A 146 3.09 -2.16 -9.31
C GLY A 146 3.65 -0.80 -8.90
N SER A 147 3.17 0.26 -9.52
CA SER A 147 3.60 1.64 -9.27
C SER A 147 2.63 2.44 -8.40
N GLN A 148 1.57 1.80 -7.93
CA GLN A 148 0.50 2.46 -7.15
C GLN A 148 0.93 2.75 -5.71
N ASP A 149 1.60 1.80 -5.05
CA ASP A 149 1.83 1.83 -3.60
C ASP A 149 2.79 2.96 -3.22
N GLN A 150 3.88 3.09 -3.98
CA GLN A 150 4.86 4.18 -3.84
C GLN A 150 4.20 5.53 -4.08
N THR A 151 3.38 5.62 -5.15
CA THR A 151 2.69 6.86 -5.51
C THR A 151 1.72 7.27 -4.41
N ALA A 152 0.88 6.35 -3.93
CA ALA A 152 -0.08 6.63 -2.87
C ALA A 152 0.62 7.05 -1.56
N ALA A 153 1.68 6.35 -1.15
CA ALA A 153 2.43 6.66 0.07
C ALA A 153 3.11 8.04 0.02
N VAL A 154 3.64 8.43 -1.15
CA VAL A 154 4.28 9.75 -1.32
C VAL A 154 3.27 10.89 -1.37
N PHE A 155 2.18 10.72 -2.14
CA PHE A 155 1.22 11.81 -2.37
C PHE A 155 0.25 12.00 -1.22
N GLY A 156 -0.24 10.93 -0.62
CA GLY A 156 -1.35 10.96 0.35
C GLY A 156 -2.68 11.26 -0.33
N GLY A 157 -3.78 11.14 0.40
CA GLY A 157 -5.11 11.52 -0.04
C GLY A 157 -5.89 10.43 -0.76
N PHE A 158 -7.11 10.78 -1.17
CA PHE A 158 -7.99 9.96 -1.99
C PHE A 158 -7.78 10.33 -3.46
N ASN A 159 -7.15 9.44 -4.24
CA ASN A 159 -6.67 9.78 -5.57
C ASN A 159 -7.05 8.76 -6.65
N LYS A 160 -7.32 9.29 -7.85
CA LYS A 160 -7.19 8.56 -9.09
C LYS A 160 -5.78 8.76 -9.64
N ILE A 161 -5.01 7.67 -9.70
CA ILE A 161 -3.63 7.68 -10.19
C ILE A 161 -3.62 7.08 -11.59
N ILE A 162 -3.05 7.81 -12.55
CA ILE A 162 -2.99 7.42 -13.96
C ILE A 162 -1.53 7.17 -14.32
N PHE A 163 -1.26 5.98 -14.85
CA PHE A 163 0.05 5.55 -15.34
C PHE A 163 0.05 5.48 -16.85
N LYS A 164 1.06 6.06 -17.48
CA LYS A 164 1.26 6.03 -18.94
C LYS A 164 2.65 5.51 -19.28
N LYS A 165 2.91 5.31 -20.57
CA LYS A 165 4.27 4.99 -21.08
C LYS A 165 5.32 5.95 -20.51
N ASN A 166 6.57 5.52 -20.49
CA ASN A 166 7.73 6.30 -20.06
C ASN A 166 7.64 6.79 -18.61
N ASN A 167 7.01 5.99 -17.73
CA ASN A 167 6.84 6.31 -16.30
C ASN A 167 6.16 7.68 -16.05
N LEU A 168 5.30 8.10 -16.96
CA LEU A 168 4.51 9.30 -16.76
C LEU A 168 3.36 8.97 -15.81
N ILE A 169 3.36 9.65 -14.66
CA ILE A 169 2.39 9.46 -13.58
C ILE A 169 1.62 10.75 -13.39
N LYS A 170 0.29 10.66 -13.40
CA LYS A 170 -0.61 11.77 -13.08
C LYS A 170 -1.47 11.40 -11.88
N VAL A 171 -1.41 12.20 -10.83
CA VAL A 171 -2.23 12.03 -9.63
C VAL A 171 -3.34 13.07 -9.65
N LYS A 172 -4.59 12.62 -9.57
CA LYS A 172 -5.77 13.48 -9.51
C LYS A 172 -6.50 13.23 -8.19
N SER A 173 -6.58 14.23 -7.34
CA SER A 173 -7.38 14.15 -6.12
C SER A 173 -8.86 14.03 -6.45
N VAL A 174 -9.57 13.17 -5.71
CA VAL A 174 -11.03 13.05 -5.78
C VAL A 174 -11.64 14.01 -4.76
N ASN A 175 -12.12 15.16 -5.27
CA ASN A 175 -12.66 16.23 -4.44
C ASN A 175 -14.17 15.98 -4.16
N SER A 176 -14.48 15.18 -3.14
CA SER A 176 -15.84 14.85 -2.71
C SER A 176 -15.87 14.56 -1.21
N LYS A 177 -15.44 15.53 -0.41
CA LYS A 177 -15.17 15.36 1.04
C LYS A 177 -16.33 14.72 1.80
N ASN A 178 -17.56 15.20 1.60
CA ASN A 178 -18.74 14.66 2.29
C ASN A 178 -18.97 13.19 1.92
N ASN A 179 -18.91 12.85 0.64
CA ASN A 179 -19.13 11.50 0.13
C ASN A 179 -17.99 10.54 0.55
N ILE A 180 -16.76 11.02 0.58
CA ILE A 180 -15.60 10.28 1.11
C ILE A 180 -15.77 10.00 2.60
N ASN A 181 -16.26 10.97 3.38
CA ASN A 181 -16.53 10.77 4.80
C ASN A 181 -17.68 9.77 5.02
N GLU A 182 -18.71 9.81 4.21
CA GLU A 182 -19.80 8.82 4.25
C GLU A 182 -19.30 7.43 3.89
N LEU A 183 -18.49 7.30 2.84
CA LEU A 183 -17.83 6.05 2.50
C LEU A 183 -17.00 5.54 3.68
N ASN A 184 -16.18 6.39 4.29
CA ASN A 184 -15.33 5.99 5.44
C ASN A 184 -16.15 5.44 6.61
N LYS A 185 -17.27 6.08 6.96
CA LYS A 185 -18.18 5.63 8.02
C LYS A 185 -18.73 4.22 7.80
N ASN A 186 -18.90 3.81 6.54
CA ASN A 186 -19.47 2.51 6.16
C ASN A 186 -18.42 1.44 5.85
N LEU A 187 -17.13 1.80 5.80
CA LEU A 187 -16.05 0.85 5.60
C LEU A 187 -15.61 0.19 6.90
N VAL A 188 -15.27 -1.09 6.80
CA VAL A 188 -14.74 -1.91 7.90
C VAL A 188 -13.49 -2.61 7.40
N LEU A 189 -12.41 -2.51 8.16
CA LEU A 189 -11.13 -3.15 7.84
C LEU A 189 -10.90 -4.33 8.79
N ILE A 190 -10.98 -5.54 8.25
CA ILE A 190 -10.94 -6.79 9.00
C ILE A 190 -9.59 -7.48 8.76
N TYR A 191 -8.87 -7.78 9.84
CA TYR A 191 -7.64 -8.57 9.75
C TYR A 191 -7.98 -10.06 9.64
N THR A 192 -7.49 -10.73 8.58
CA THR A 192 -7.78 -12.15 8.32
C THR A 192 -6.96 -13.12 9.19
N GLY A 193 -5.94 -12.61 9.91
CA GLY A 193 -4.98 -13.43 10.65
C GLY A 193 -4.02 -14.23 9.76
N ILE A 194 -3.97 -13.94 8.46
CA ILE A 194 -3.11 -14.65 7.49
C ILE A 194 -2.07 -13.68 6.94
N ASN A 195 -0.80 -13.94 7.25
CA ASN A 195 0.33 -13.24 6.65
C ASN A 195 0.79 -13.96 5.38
N ARG A 196 1.19 -13.19 4.38
CA ARG A 196 1.59 -13.71 3.09
C ARG A 196 2.63 -12.86 2.38
N THR A 197 3.34 -13.45 1.42
CA THR A 197 4.28 -12.74 0.55
C THR A 197 3.58 -12.33 -0.75
N ALA A 198 3.35 -11.02 -0.94
CA ALA A 198 2.68 -10.46 -2.11
C ALA A 198 3.35 -10.85 -3.43
N HIS A 199 4.68 -10.87 -3.47
CA HIS A 199 5.48 -11.26 -4.62
C HIS A 199 5.12 -12.65 -5.15
N LYS A 200 4.96 -13.66 -4.27
CA LYS A 200 4.61 -15.04 -4.67
C LYS A 200 3.26 -15.10 -5.37
N ILE A 201 2.29 -14.28 -4.95
CA ILE A 201 0.95 -14.26 -5.57
C ILE A 201 0.97 -13.46 -6.87
N ALA A 202 1.59 -12.27 -6.88
CA ALA A 202 1.70 -11.44 -8.07
C ALA A 202 2.43 -12.16 -9.22
N SER A 203 3.48 -12.92 -8.95
CA SER A 203 4.23 -13.69 -9.96
C SER A 203 3.37 -14.69 -10.73
N THR A 204 2.27 -15.19 -10.14
CA THR A 204 1.37 -16.16 -10.80
C THR A 204 0.57 -15.56 -11.95
N TYR A 205 0.35 -14.26 -11.99
CA TYR A 205 -0.52 -13.62 -12.98
C TYR A 205 0.09 -12.41 -13.70
N VAL A 206 1.09 -11.71 -13.13
CA VAL A 206 1.61 -10.44 -13.69
C VAL A 206 2.12 -10.60 -15.11
N LYS A 207 2.84 -11.68 -15.41
CA LYS A 207 3.33 -11.96 -16.79
C LYS A 207 2.20 -12.16 -17.80
N LYS A 208 0.99 -12.52 -17.35
CA LYS A 208 -0.18 -12.82 -18.17
C LYS A 208 -1.13 -11.61 -18.33
N LEU A 209 -0.86 -10.48 -17.67
CA LEU A 209 -1.76 -9.31 -17.68
C LEU A 209 -1.99 -8.76 -19.11
N SER A 210 -0.94 -8.65 -19.90
CA SER A 210 -1.00 -8.11 -21.26
C SER A 210 -1.40 -9.13 -22.36
N THR A 211 -1.67 -10.37 -21.97
CA THR A 211 -2.05 -11.45 -22.86
C THR A 211 -3.40 -12.04 -22.47
N THR A 212 -3.43 -13.20 -21.79
CA THR A 212 -4.64 -13.94 -21.44
C THR A 212 -5.54 -13.25 -20.41
N LYS A 213 -5.05 -12.20 -19.70
CA LYS A 213 -5.80 -11.44 -18.69
C LYS A 213 -6.19 -10.03 -19.13
N LYS A 214 -6.12 -9.73 -20.44
CA LYS A 214 -6.40 -8.39 -20.99
C LYS A 214 -7.83 -7.95 -20.72
N SER A 215 -8.84 -8.80 -20.96
CA SER A 215 -10.24 -8.48 -20.68
C SER A 215 -10.48 -8.16 -19.20
N TYR A 216 -9.90 -8.95 -18.32
CA TYR A 216 -9.94 -8.72 -16.88
C TYR A 216 -9.40 -7.33 -16.50
N ILE A 217 -8.23 -6.92 -17.02
CA ILE A 217 -7.66 -5.60 -16.71
C ILE A 217 -8.53 -4.48 -17.24
N ASN A 218 -9.13 -4.63 -18.41
CA ASN A 218 -10.07 -3.64 -18.95
C ASN A 218 -11.28 -3.46 -18.01
N ASN A 219 -11.85 -4.55 -17.50
CA ASN A 219 -12.97 -4.50 -16.54
C ASN A 219 -12.56 -3.77 -15.24
N ILE A 220 -11.39 -4.08 -14.66
CA ILE A 220 -10.96 -3.40 -13.44
C ILE A 220 -10.63 -1.92 -13.66
N ILE A 221 -10.24 -1.52 -14.87
CA ILE A 221 -10.08 -0.11 -15.24
C ILE A 221 -11.44 0.58 -15.35
N SER A 222 -12.47 -0.09 -15.89
CA SER A 222 -13.82 0.47 -15.92
C SER A 222 -14.35 0.73 -14.50
N HIS A 223 -14.09 -0.18 -13.54
CA HIS A 223 -14.42 0.03 -12.13
C HIS A 223 -13.78 1.28 -11.51
N VAL A 224 -12.60 1.72 -11.98
CA VAL A 224 -11.99 2.98 -11.51
C VAL A 224 -12.83 4.18 -11.91
N ASN A 225 -13.28 4.23 -13.17
CA ASN A 225 -14.08 5.33 -13.68
C ASN A 225 -15.46 5.35 -13.04
N GLU A 226 -16.09 4.18 -12.90
CA GLU A 226 -17.39 4.05 -12.24
C GLU A 226 -17.28 4.42 -10.75
N GLY A 227 -16.29 3.93 -10.02
CA GLY A 227 -16.06 4.27 -8.60
C GLY A 227 -15.83 5.77 -8.39
N GLU A 228 -15.05 6.42 -9.27
CA GLU A 228 -14.89 7.88 -9.23
C GLU A 228 -16.22 8.61 -9.44
N LYS A 229 -17.03 8.17 -10.42
CA LYS A 229 -18.35 8.74 -10.72
C LYS A 229 -19.30 8.57 -9.53
N LEU A 230 -19.39 7.38 -8.93
CA LEU A 230 -20.23 7.08 -7.79
C LEU A 230 -19.88 7.96 -6.58
N LEU A 231 -18.57 8.16 -6.31
CA LEU A 231 -18.14 9.09 -5.27
C LEU A 231 -18.55 10.54 -5.55
N LYS A 232 -18.39 11.00 -6.79
CA LYS A 232 -18.77 12.38 -7.16
C LYS A 232 -20.26 12.62 -7.08
N THR A 233 -21.08 11.60 -7.37
CA THR A 233 -22.56 11.70 -7.38
C THR A 233 -23.21 11.31 -6.05
N GLY A 234 -22.44 10.94 -5.02
CA GLY A 234 -22.96 10.56 -3.70
C GLY A 234 -23.65 9.19 -3.65
N LYS A 235 -23.50 8.34 -4.68
CA LYS A 235 -24.06 6.99 -4.72
C LYS A 235 -23.19 5.98 -3.97
N ILE A 236 -23.05 6.17 -2.66
CA ILE A 236 -22.07 5.47 -1.84
C ILE A 236 -22.41 3.99 -1.64
N ASP A 237 -23.70 3.64 -1.56
CA ASP A 237 -24.12 2.23 -1.50
C ASP A 237 -23.76 1.48 -2.78
N GLU A 238 -23.90 2.13 -3.95
CA GLU A 238 -23.49 1.55 -5.23
C GLU A 238 -21.96 1.36 -5.30
N PHE A 239 -21.19 2.26 -4.68
CA PHE A 239 -19.74 2.04 -4.53
C PHE A 239 -19.44 0.78 -3.71
N GLY A 240 -20.23 0.51 -2.65
CA GLY A 240 -20.15 -0.73 -1.89
C GLY A 240 -20.43 -1.98 -2.74
N LYS A 241 -21.47 -1.94 -3.59
CA LYS A 241 -21.79 -3.03 -4.53
C LYS A 241 -20.69 -3.20 -5.60
N LEU A 242 -20.12 -2.09 -6.08
CA LEU A 242 -19.00 -2.13 -7.03
C LEU A 242 -17.76 -2.81 -6.45
N LEU A 243 -17.50 -2.67 -5.13
CA LEU A 243 -16.43 -3.43 -4.45
C LEU A 243 -16.68 -4.94 -4.53
N HIS A 244 -17.95 -5.40 -4.45
CA HIS A 244 -18.29 -6.81 -4.62
C HIS A 244 -17.94 -7.29 -6.04
N SER A 245 -18.37 -6.57 -7.06
CA SER A 245 -18.07 -6.90 -8.46
C SER A 245 -16.55 -6.97 -8.70
N ALA A 246 -15.80 -5.97 -8.21
CA ALA A 246 -14.34 -5.95 -8.30
C ALA A 246 -13.66 -7.11 -7.55
N TRP A 247 -14.27 -7.61 -6.48
CA TRP A 247 -13.76 -8.79 -5.76
C TRP A 247 -14.00 -10.08 -6.55
N LEU A 248 -15.17 -10.25 -7.13
CA LEU A 248 -15.47 -11.41 -8.00
C LEU A 248 -14.51 -11.48 -9.19
N GLU A 249 -14.29 -10.35 -9.86
CA GLU A 249 -13.29 -10.21 -10.92
C GLU A 249 -11.90 -10.60 -10.41
N LYS A 250 -11.47 -10.05 -9.28
CA LYS A 250 -10.15 -10.34 -8.71
C LYS A 250 -9.97 -11.82 -8.35
N LYS A 251 -10.98 -12.51 -7.85
CA LYS A 251 -10.93 -13.95 -7.59
C LYS A 251 -10.65 -14.78 -8.85
N SER A 252 -11.11 -14.31 -10.02
CA SER A 252 -10.91 -15.01 -11.30
C SER A 252 -9.45 -14.95 -11.83
N LEU A 253 -8.61 -14.06 -11.28
CA LEU A 253 -7.21 -13.92 -11.70
C LEU A 253 -6.38 -15.18 -11.46
N SER A 254 -6.49 -15.74 -10.25
CA SER A 254 -5.73 -16.92 -9.83
C SER A 254 -6.36 -17.56 -8.60
N LYS A 255 -6.31 -18.88 -8.50
CA LYS A 255 -6.75 -19.64 -7.31
C LYS A 255 -6.02 -19.21 -6.02
N SER A 256 -4.83 -18.64 -6.14
CA SER A 256 -4.04 -18.16 -5.00
C SER A 256 -4.50 -16.80 -4.42
N VAL A 257 -5.43 -16.09 -5.09
CA VAL A 257 -5.94 -14.79 -4.64
C VAL A 257 -6.79 -14.92 -3.38
N THR A 258 -7.47 -16.05 -3.20
CA THR A 258 -8.30 -16.32 -2.02
C THR A 258 -8.05 -17.71 -1.47
N ASN A 259 -8.65 -18.04 -0.32
CA ASN A 259 -8.65 -19.36 0.29
C ASN A 259 -9.97 -19.58 1.06
N LYS A 260 -10.19 -20.79 1.57
CA LYS A 260 -11.43 -21.18 2.28
C LYS A 260 -11.76 -20.22 3.42
N LYS A 261 -10.81 -19.90 4.29
CA LYS A 261 -11.02 -19.02 5.45
C LYS A 261 -11.44 -17.59 5.04
N ILE A 262 -10.81 -17.05 3.98
CA ILE A 262 -11.16 -15.72 3.45
C ILE A 262 -12.56 -15.73 2.83
N ASN A 263 -12.90 -16.78 2.07
CA ASN A 263 -14.23 -16.90 1.47
C ASN A 263 -15.31 -17.02 2.55
N GLU A 264 -15.13 -17.88 3.55
CA GLU A 264 -16.07 -18.03 4.67
C GLU A 264 -16.30 -16.70 5.41
N LEU A 265 -15.22 -15.95 5.69
CA LEU A 265 -15.30 -14.64 6.34
C LEU A 265 -16.05 -13.61 5.47
N TYR A 266 -15.75 -13.60 4.18
CA TYR A 266 -16.41 -12.74 3.20
C TYR A 266 -17.90 -13.06 3.08
N ASP A 267 -18.24 -14.33 2.91
CA ASP A 267 -19.63 -14.80 2.72
C ASP A 267 -20.46 -14.54 3.99
N HIS A 268 -19.84 -14.70 5.16
CA HIS A 268 -20.49 -14.33 6.42
C HIS A 268 -20.76 -12.82 6.51
N ALA A 269 -19.83 -12.00 6.05
CA ALA A 269 -20.03 -10.55 6.01
C ALA A 269 -21.19 -10.17 5.07
N ILE A 270 -21.28 -10.79 3.88
CA ILE A 270 -22.42 -10.60 2.95
C ILE A 270 -23.75 -11.06 3.57
N LYS A 271 -23.78 -12.26 4.18
CA LYS A 271 -24.98 -12.77 4.90
C LYS A 271 -25.40 -11.85 6.05
N SER A 272 -24.48 -11.15 6.68
CA SER A 272 -24.75 -10.15 7.71
C SER A 272 -25.30 -8.83 7.16
N GLY A 273 -25.34 -8.66 5.83
CA GLY A 273 -25.88 -7.50 5.12
C GLY A 273 -24.80 -6.50 4.64
N ALA A 274 -23.53 -6.93 4.48
CA ALA A 274 -22.54 -6.14 3.75
C ALA A 274 -22.96 -6.01 2.28
N LEU A 275 -22.82 -4.81 1.69
CA LEU A 275 -23.13 -4.59 0.27
C LEU A 275 -21.98 -5.08 -0.63
N GLY A 276 -20.77 -5.21 -0.10
CA GLY A 276 -19.64 -5.71 -0.84
C GLY A 276 -18.34 -5.50 -0.05
N GLY A 277 -17.25 -5.81 -0.71
CA GLY A 277 -15.92 -5.71 -0.13
C GLY A 277 -14.88 -6.42 -0.99
N LYS A 278 -13.64 -6.39 -0.56
CA LYS A 278 -12.53 -7.09 -1.23
C LYS A 278 -11.35 -7.33 -0.32
N LEU A 279 -10.59 -8.37 -0.60
CA LEU A 279 -9.28 -8.55 0.00
C LEU A 279 -8.27 -7.56 -0.60
N LEU A 280 -7.56 -6.83 0.24
CA LEU A 280 -6.59 -5.82 -0.17
C LEU A 280 -5.24 -6.42 -0.63
N GLY A 281 -4.48 -5.67 -1.43
CA GLY A 281 -3.18 -6.08 -1.97
C GLY A 281 -3.28 -7.19 -3.02
N ALA A 282 -2.27 -8.04 -3.17
CA ALA A 282 -2.21 -9.07 -4.22
C ALA A 282 -3.18 -10.25 -4.01
N GLY A 283 -3.71 -10.47 -2.82
CA GLY A 283 -4.58 -11.61 -2.47
C GLY A 283 -3.95 -12.55 -1.42
N GLY A 284 -4.61 -13.65 -1.07
CA GLY A 284 -4.13 -14.74 -0.23
C GLY A 284 -4.10 -14.50 1.29
N GLY A 285 -4.28 -13.26 1.77
CA GLY A 285 -4.29 -12.91 3.19
C GLY A 285 -4.16 -11.40 3.41
N GLY A 286 -4.00 -10.99 4.66
CA GLY A 286 -3.91 -9.60 5.07
C GLY A 286 -5.25 -9.02 5.51
N PHE A 287 -5.70 -7.93 4.90
CA PHE A 287 -6.92 -7.23 5.28
C PHE A 287 -8.05 -7.41 4.28
N LEU A 288 -9.23 -7.71 4.80
CA LEU A 288 -10.49 -7.69 4.08
C LEU A 288 -11.19 -6.35 4.35
N LEU A 289 -11.43 -5.57 3.29
CA LEU A 289 -12.20 -4.34 3.34
C LEU A 289 -13.65 -4.66 2.99
N MET A 290 -14.59 -4.32 3.89
CA MET A 290 -16.02 -4.53 3.69
C MET A 290 -16.78 -3.22 3.77
N TYR A 291 -17.81 -3.06 2.93
CA TYR A 291 -18.78 -1.98 3.05
C TYR A 291 -20.00 -2.47 3.82
N MET A 292 -20.18 -1.94 5.02
CA MET A 292 -21.20 -2.35 5.97
C MET A 292 -21.85 -1.16 6.64
N LYS A 293 -23.17 -1.00 6.52
CA LYS A 293 -23.93 -0.07 7.36
C LYS A 293 -23.97 -0.52 8.81
N ASN A 294 -24.22 0.39 9.71
CA ASN A 294 -24.12 0.15 11.15
C ASN A 294 -24.89 -1.11 11.63
N LYS A 295 -26.15 -1.35 11.14
CA LYS A 295 -26.94 -2.54 11.48
C LYS A 295 -26.23 -3.84 11.06
N SER A 296 -25.70 -3.89 9.84
CA SER A 296 -24.96 -5.04 9.31
C SER A 296 -23.65 -5.28 10.05
N ARG A 297 -22.94 -4.18 10.40
CA ARG A 297 -21.72 -4.23 11.21
C ARG A 297 -21.96 -4.83 12.58
N LYS A 298 -23.00 -4.37 13.30
CA LYS A 298 -23.37 -4.92 14.60
C LYS A 298 -23.69 -6.42 14.50
N ARG A 299 -24.49 -6.84 13.50
CA ARG A 299 -24.83 -8.25 13.27
C ARG A 299 -23.59 -9.11 13.00
N PHE A 300 -22.68 -8.62 12.14
CA PHE A 300 -21.46 -9.34 11.82
C PHE A 300 -20.56 -9.56 13.04
N PHE A 301 -20.27 -8.50 13.80
CA PHE A 301 -19.38 -8.62 14.96
C PHE A 301 -20.00 -9.34 16.15
N SER A 302 -21.33 -9.31 16.34
CA SER A 302 -21.98 -10.09 17.41
C SER A 302 -21.77 -11.59 17.26
N SER A 303 -21.74 -12.09 16.00
CA SER A 303 -21.50 -13.50 15.69
C SER A 303 -20.01 -13.84 15.44
N ASN A 304 -19.12 -12.82 15.40
CA ASN A 304 -17.69 -12.99 15.10
C ASN A 304 -16.79 -12.26 16.12
N LYS A 305 -16.97 -12.52 17.41
CA LYS A 305 -16.28 -11.83 18.51
C LYS A 305 -14.74 -11.89 18.44
N LYS A 306 -14.16 -12.91 17.76
CA LYS A 306 -12.70 -13.09 17.62
C LYS A 306 -12.10 -12.35 16.41
N VAL A 307 -12.93 -11.76 15.56
CA VAL A 307 -12.46 -11.06 14.36
C VAL A 307 -11.94 -9.67 14.73
N VAL A 308 -10.72 -9.38 14.34
CA VAL A 308 -10.07 -8.10 14.65
C VAL A 308 -10.49 -7.05 13.63
N ASN A 309 -11.17 -6.02 14.08
CA ASN A 309 -11.50 -4.82 13.33
C ASN A 309 -10.46 -3.74 13.59
N ILE A 310 -9.94 -3.12 12.55
CA ILE A 310 -9.01 -2.00 12.65
C ILE A 310 -9.75 -0.70 12.32
N PRO A 311 -9.99 0.16 13.29
CA PRO A 311 -10.55 1.48 13.02
C PRO A 311 -9.54 2.33 12.24
N PHE A 312 -10.03 3.04 11.23
CA PHE A 312 -9.21 3.95 10.42
C PHE A 312 -10.03 5.12 9.88
N ASN A 313 -9.33 6.18 9.51
CA ASN A 313 -9.86 7.29 8.73
C ASN A 313 -8.98 7.51 7.50
N PHE A 314 -9.53 8.11 6.45
CA PHE A 314 -8.72 8.59 5.34
C PHE A 314 -7.88 9.79 5.79
N THR A 315 -6.69 9.91 5.21
CA THR A 315 -5.77 11.03 5.44
C THR A 315 -5.29 11.61 4.13
N ASP A 316 -5.21 12.93 4.07
CA ASP A 316 -4.70 13.65 2.89
C ASP A 316 -3.17 13.79 2.90
N ILE A 317 -2.52 13.34 3.98
CA ILE A 317 -1.09 13.54 4.21
C ILE A 317 -0.33 12.33 3.69
N GLY A 318 0.57 12.56 2.73
CA GLY A 318 1.56 11.57 2.28
C GLY A 318 2.78 11.52 3.20
N SER A 319 3.81 10.80 2.75
CA SER A 319 5.07 10.68 3.51
C SER A 319 5.70 12.04 3.80
N LYS A 320 6.03 12.29 5.07
CA LYS A 320 6.68 13.52 5.53
C LYS A 320 7.71 13.26 6.63
N ILE A 321 8.67 14.17 6.76
CA ILE A 321 9.53 14.27 7.94
C ILE A 321 8.71 14.95 9.03
N ILE A 322 8.65 14.35 10.21
CA ILE A 322 7.93 14.86 11.38
C ILE A 322 8.88 15.36 12.48
N PHE A 323 10.14 14.95 12.42
CA PHE A 323 11.19 15.39 13.32
C PHE A 323 12.54 15.41 12.59
N ASN A 324 13.33 16.50 12.76
CA ASN A 324 14.67 16.61 12.23
C ASN A 324 15.49 17.57 13.11
N ASN A 325 16.44 17.01 13.88
CA ASN A 325 17.38 17.77 14.67
C ASN A 325 18.84 17.69 14.14
N LEU A 326 19.03 17.22 12.91
CA LEU A 326 20.35 17.26 12.25
C LEU A 326 20.62 18.61 11.57
N LYS A 327 19.58 19.40 11.31
CA LYS A 327 19.71 20.78 10.84
C LYS A 327 19.93 21.67 12.06
N LYS A 328 21.16 22.06 12.28
CA LYS A 328 21.53 23.24 13.05
C LYS A 328 21.88 24.36 12.11
#